data_247c3b30744c609b86feccd2a68e832a
#
_entry.id   247c3b30744c609b86feccd2a68e832a
#
_cell.length_a   1.000
_cell.length_b   1.000
_cell.length_c   1.000
_cell.angle_alpha   90.00
_cell.angle_beta   90.00
_cell.angle_gamma   90.00
#
_symmetry.space_group_name_H-M   'P 1'
#
loop_
_entity.id
_entity.type
_entity.pdbx_description
1 polymer ?
#
loop_
_entity_poly.entity_id
_entity_poly.type
_entity_poly.pdbx_seq_one_letter_code
_entity_poly.pdbx_strand_id
1 'polypeptide(L)'
;MSEKRLIREGKSGAKSRGFSLLELSIAMAVLLVGLLGGIVVIGVASANNGRSKFHTTATTLAESTLERILAIPETATGAAAQTQITDCNGNTYTVATAVGGSPLIASGAFSGSIDFSQAAQPNYSMNYAMCATSGGSYDVRWRVDPGPTPSTQLITVSVKSISANGALLTLPYTVNHLRGDF
;
A
#
# COMPACT_ATOMS: atom_id res chain seq x y z
N MET A 1 33.18 37.75 78.44
CA MET A 1 31.74 37.87 78.13
C MET A 1 31.56 37.52 76.68
N SER A 2 31.05 36.32 76.42
CA SER A 2 30.88 35.79 75.11
C SER A 2 29.42 35.37 74.93
N GLU A 3 28.65 36.08 74.13
CA GLU A 3 27.23 35.91 73.92
C GLU A 3 27.00 34.96 72.75
N LYS A 4 26.60 33.73 73.03
CA LYS A 4 26.21 32.72 72.05
C LYS A 4 24.81 33.01 71.54
N ARG A 5 24.69 33.54 70.31
CA ARG A 5 23.41 33.60 69.56
C ARG A 5 23.01 32.23 69.11
N LEU A 6 21.96 31.69 69.68
CA LEU A 6 21.28 30.52 69.18
C LEU A 6 20.45 30.88 67.96
N ILE A 7 20.91 30.41 66.79
CA ILE A 7 20.12 30.47 65.57
C ILE A 7 19.05 29.38 65.63
N ARG A 8 17.82 29.77 65.82
CA ARG A 8 16.62 28.89 65.84
C ARG A 8 16.24 28.60 64.37
N GLU A 9 16.70 27.50 63.83
CA GLU A 9 16.23 26.98 62.54
C GLU A 9 14.70 26.70 62.62
N GLY A 10 13.93 27.56 62.00
CA GLY A 10 12.51 27.36 61.79
C GLY A 10 12.24 26.26 60.78
N LYS A 11 12.01 25.05 61.28
CA LYS A 11 11.58 23.90 60.47
C LYS A 11 10.21 24.23 59.87
N SER A 12 10.19 24.76 58.67
CA SER A 12 8.97 24.97 57.86
C SER A 12 8.41 23.57 57.54
N GLY A 13 7.46 23.12 58.36
CA GLY A 13 6.71 21.91 58.08
C GLY A 13 5.82 22.14 56.86
N ALA A 14 6.28 21.68 55.73
CA ALA A 14 5.45 21.60 54.56
C ALA A 14 4.25 20.70 54.88
N LYS A 15 3.10 21.30 55.10
CA LYS A 15 1.82 20.56 55.24
C LYS A 15 1.59 19.80 53.93
N SER A 16 1.81 18.48 53.97
CA SER A 16 1.37 17.60 52.90
C SER A 16 -0.14 17.69 52.78
N ARG A 17 -0.65 18.43 51.81
CA ARG A 17 -2.07 18.44 51.45
C ARG A 17 -2.38 17.08 50.83
N GLY A 18 -3.16 16.28 51.52
CA GLY A 18 -3.68 15.03 50.99
C GLY A 18 -4.59 15.34 49.79
N PHE A 19 -4.54 14.48 48.77
CA PHE A 19 -5.44 14.56 47.64
C PHE A 19 -6.87 14.35 48.06
N SER A 20 -7.79 15.17 47.56
CA SER A 20 -9.22 14.99 47.76
C SER A 20 -9.71 13.82 46.91
N LEU A 21 -10.68 13.03 47.44
CA LEU A 21 -11.35 11.97 46.69
C LEU A 21 -11.94 12.48 45.35
N LEU A 22 -12.43 13.71 45.35
CA LEU A 22 -12.95 14.37 44.15
C LEU A 22 -11.84 14.59 43.11
N GLU A 23 -10.69 15.05 43.53
CA GLU A 23 -9.54 15.33 42.66
C GLU A 23 -9.02 14.03 42.02
N LEU A 24 -8.99 12.94 42.80
CA LEU A 24 -8.62 11.60 42.29
C LEU A 24 -9.64 11.11 41.25
N SER A 25 -10.93 11.29 41.47
CA SER A 25 -11.97 10.86 40.53
C SER A 25 -11.95 11.65 39.23
N ILE A 26 -11.71 12.95 39.29
CA ILE A 26 -11.53 13.79 38.10
C ILE A 26 -10.26 13.39 37.33
N ALA A 27 -9.15 13.17 38.03
CA ALA A 27 -7.90 12.74 37.40
C ALA A 27 -8.06 11.38 36.70
N MET A 28 -8.76 10.42 37.30
CA MET A 28 -9.08 9.14 36.67
C MET A 28 -9.96 9.31 35.43
N ALA A 29 -10.97 10.16 35.47
CA ALA A 29 -11.84 10.42 34.33
C ALA A 29 -11.05 11.02 33.16
N VAL A 30 -10.20 12.00 33.42
CA VAL A 30 -9.33 12.61 32.38
C VAL A 30 -8.34 11.59 31.80
N LEU A 31 -7.75 10.74 32.66
CA LEU A 31 -6.84 9.68 32.25
C LEU A 31 -7.55 8.68 31.31
N LEU A 32 -8.76 8.25 31.65
CA LEU A 32 -9.54 7.32 30.82
C LEU A 32 -9.87 7.91 29.44
N VAL A 33 -10.28 9.17 29.38
CA VAL A 33 -10.54 9.86 28.12
C VAL A 33 -9.24 9.97 27.28
N GLY A 34 -8.12 10.31 27.91
CA GLY A 34 -6.82 10.38 27.27
C GLY A 34 -6.37 9.02 26.69
N LEU A 35 -6.54 7.93 27.46
CA LEU A 35 -6.22 6.58 27.01
C LEU A 35 -7.08 6.13 25.84
N LEU A 36 -8.41 6.36 25.90
CA LEU A 36 -9.32 6.03 24.80
C LEU A 36 -8.96 6.78 23.53
N GLY A 37 -8.65 8.09 23.63
CA GLY A 37 -8.17 8.88 22.50
C GLY A 37 -6.87 8.34 21.91
N GLY A 38 -5.93 7.95 22.75
CA GLY A 38 -4.65 7.36 22.34
C GLY A 38 -4.82 6.04 21.57
N ILE A 39 -5.69 5.14 22.04
CA ILE A 39 -5.96 3.86 21.37
C ILE A 39 -6.53 4.08 19.96
N VAL A 40 -7.47 5.01 19.81
CA VAL A 40 -8.06 5.33 18.49
C VAL A 40 -6.99 5.85 17.52
N VAL A 41 -6.14 6.78 17.96
CA VAL A 41 -5.06 7.34 17.12
C VAL A 41 -4.08 6.25 16.69
N ILE A 42 -3.65 5.37 17.60
CA ILE A 42 -2.74 4.26 17.28
C ILE A 42 -3.41 3.30 16.29
N GLY A 43 -4.69 2.99 16.45
CA GLY A 43 -5.44 2.14 15.54
C GLY A 43 -5.50 2.70 14.13
N VAL A 44 -5.83 3.99 13.98
CA VAL A 44 -5.86 4.67 12.67
C VAL A 44 -4.46 4.76 12.05
N ALA A 45 -3.44 5.08 12.84
CA ALA A 45 -2.06 5.15 12.36
C ALA A 45 -1.56 3.78 11.86
N SER A 46 -1.87 2.71 12.58
CA SER A 46 -1.52 1.34 12.20
C SER A 46 -2.21 0.91 10.90
N ALA A 47 -3.51 1.20 10.75
CA ALA A 47 -4.26 0.91 9.54
C ALA A 47 -3.70 1.67 8.32
N ASN A 48 -3.36 2.95 8.48
CA ASN A 48 -2.77 3.77 7.42
C ASN A 48 -1.37 3.28 7.02
N ASN A 49 -0.56 2.84 7.97
CA ASN A 49 0.77 2.28 7.68
C ASN A 49 0.67 0.97 6.87
N GLY A 50 -0.29 0.10 7.23
CA GLY A 50 -0.58 -1.10 6.44
C GLY A 50 -0.98 -0.77 5.00
N ARG A 51 -1.90 0.18 4.81
CA ARG A 51 -2.33 0.65 3.48
C ARG A 51 -1.16 1.22 2.67
N SER A 52 -0.30 2.03 3.28
CA SER A 52 0.88 2.61 2.62
C SER A 52 1.84 1.54 2.10
N LYS A 53 2.10 0.49 2.88
CA LYS A 53 2.93 -0.65 2.44
C LYS A 53 2.34 -1.34 1.21
N PHE A 54 1.03 -1.61 1.21
CA PHE A 54 0.37 -2.25 0.07
C PHE A 54 0.46 -1.39 -1.19
N HIS A 55 0.27 -0.07 -1.08
CA HIS A 55 0.41 0.84 -2.20
C HIS A 55 1.84 0.88 -2.75
N THR A 56 2.84 1.01 -1.88
CA THR A 56 4.25 1.02 -2.31
C THR A 56 4.62 -0.27 -3.04
N THR A 57 4.20 -1.42 -2.50
CA THR A 57 4.45 -2.71 -3.15
C THR A 57 3.71 -2.84 -4.48
N ALA A 58 2.45 -2.39 -4.56
CA ALA A 58 1.69 -2.41 -5.80
C ALA A 58 2.32 -1.53 -6.88
N THR A 59 2.83 -0.35 -6.49
CA THR A 59 3.57 0.55 -7.39
C THR A 59 4.82 -0.13 -7.94
N THR A 60 5.68 -0.64 -7.07
CA THR A 60 6.92 -1.32 -7.49
C THR A 60 6.64 -2.53 -8.39
N LEU A 61 5.59 -3.30 -8.08
CA LEU A 61 5.20 -4.46 -8.88
C LEU A 61 4.64 -4.06 -10.25
N ALA A 62 3.86 -2.98 -10.34
CA ALA A 62 3.36 -2.45 -11.59
C ALA A 62 4.50 -1.94 -12.48
N GLU A 63 5.43 -1.17 -11.90
CA GLU A 63 6.60 -0.64 -12.61
C GLU A 63 7.52 -1.75 -13.10
N SER A 64 7.84 -2.75 -12.26
CA SER A 64 8.68 -3.87 -12.66
C SER A 64 8.04 -4.73 -13.76
N THR A 65 6.72 -4.90 -13.73
CA THR A 65 5.99 -5.59 -14.79
C THR A 65 6.02 -4.79 -16.09
N LEU A 66 5.78 -3.48 -16.00
CA LEU A 66 5.87 -2.57 -17.14
C LEU A 66 7.26 -2.60 -17.78
N GLU A 67 8.33 -2.50 -17.01
CA GLU A 67 9.71 -2.57 -17.51
C GLU A 67 10.00 -3.88 -18.26
N ARG A 68 9.49 -5.00 -17.77
CA ARG A 68 9.63 -6.30 -18.45
C ARG A 68 8.89 -6.33 -19.77
N ILE A 69 7.71 -5.72 -19.85
CA ILE A 69 6.95 -5.60 -21.10
C ILE A 69 7.71 -4.70 -22.08
N LEU A 70 8.26 -3.59 -21.60
CA LEU A 70 9.04 -2.64 -22.41
C LEU A 70 10.37 -3.20 -22.91
N ALA A 71 10.96 -4.16 -22.21
CA ALA A 71 12.20 -4.82 -22.62
C ALA A 71 12.03 -5.68 -23.87
N ILE A 72 10.80 -6.02 -24.26
CA ILE A 72 10.52 -6.80 -25.47
C ILE A 72 10.20 -5.82 -26.62
N PRO A 73 10.84 -5.94 -27.78
CA PRO A 73 10.56 -5.07 -28.94
C PRO A 73 9.08 -5.13 -29.35
N GLU A 74 8.53 -4.00 -29.79
CA GLU A 74 7.15 -3.91 -30.27
C GLU A 74 6.88 -4.83 -31.46
N THR A 75 7.89 -5.00 -32.32
CA THR A 75 7.83 -5.85 -33.51
C THR A 75 7.90 -7.34 -33.20
N ALA A 76 8.14 -7.74 -31.95
CA ALA A 76 8.20 -9.13 -31.57
C ALA A 76 6.81 -9.80 -31.72
N THR A 77 6.80 -11.03 -32.27
CA THR A 77 5.59 -11.81 -32.50
C THR A 77 5.72 -13.23 -31.96
N GLY A 78 4.61 -13.89 -31.68
CA GLY A 78 4.61 -15.27 -31.21
C GLY A 78 5.33 -15.44 -29.87
N ALA A 79 6.22 -16.42 -29.77
CA ALA A 79 6.97 -16.71 -28.54
C ALA A 79 7.97 -15.58 -28.17
N ALA A 80 8.46 -14.81 -29.14
CA ALA A 80 9.36 -13.68 -28.91
C ALA A 80 8.64 -12.49 -28.25
N ALA A 81 7.30 -12.40 -28.38
CA ALA A 81 6.47 -11.40 -27.71
C ALA A 81 6.04 -11.83 -26.31
N GLN A 82 6.85 -12.63 -25.62
CA GLN A 82 6.54 -13.15 -24.30
C GLN A 82 7.79 -13.17 -23.42
N THR A 83 7.61 -12.94 -22.13
CA THR A 83 8.64 -13.17 -21.11
C THR A 83 8.04 -13.96 -19.95
N GLN A 84 8.87 -14.38 -19.02
CA GLN A 84 8.42 -15.10 -17.84
C GLN A 84 8.78 -14.38 -16.56
N ILE A 85 7.88 -14.42 -15.59
CA ILE A 85 8.09 -13.93 -14.24
C ILE A 85 7.80 -15.06 -13.28
N THR A 86 8.74 -15.32 -12.35
CA THR A 86 8.52 -16.30 -11.29
C THR A 86 8.29 -15.57 -9.98
N ASP A 87 7.24 -15.96 -9.26
CA ASP A 87 6.93 -15.43 -7.93
C ASP A 87 7.73 -16.14 -6.82
N CYS A 88 7.53 -15.71 -5.59
CA CYS A 88 8.23 -16.28 -4.44
C CYS A 88 7.77 -17.67 -4.02
N ASN A 89 6.63 -18.12 -4.52
CA ASN A 89 6.14 -19.47 -4.33
C ASN A 89 6.65 -20.43 -5.43
N GLY A 90 7.44 -19.91 -6.39
CA GLY A 90 7.94 -20.69 -7.52
C GLY A 90 6.95 -20.81 -8.69
N ASN A 91 5.82 -20.10 -8.66
CA ASN A 91 4.89 -20.09 -9.79
C ASN A 91 5.48 -19.21 -10.91
N THR A 92 5.50 -19.75 -12.12
CA THR A 92 5.97 -19.04 -13.30
C THR A 92 4.79 -18.59 -14.15
N TYR A 93 4.76 -17.30 -14.47
CA TYR A 93 3.73 -16.67 -15.27
C TYR A 93 4.29 -16.21 -16.60
N THR A 94 3.57 -16.48 -17.67
CA THR A 94 3.89 -15.93 -18.99
C THR A 94 3.34 -14.50 -19.09
N VAL A 95 4.19 -13.57 -19.50
CA VAL A 95 3.84 -12.17 -19.73
C VAL A 95 3.82 -11.93 -21.22
N ALA A 96 2.63 -11.89 -21.81
CA ALA A 96 2.45 -11.56 -23.22
C ALA A 96 2.50 -10.04 -23.43
N THR A 97 3.14 -9.63 -24.52
CA THR A 97 3.34 -8.22 -24.89
C THR A 97 2.71 -7.86 -26.23
N ALA A 98 2.05 -8.83 -26.87
CA ALA A 98 1.26 -8.58 -28.09
C ALA A 98 0.03 -7.70 -27.77
N VAL A 99 -0.51 -7.04 -28.78
CA VAL A 99 -1.75 -6.29 -28.67
C VAL A 99 -2.89 -7.19 -28.17
N GLY A 100 -3.57 -6.73 -27.14
CA GLY A 100 -4.61 -7.49 -26.42
C GLY A 100 -4.48 -7.32 -24.92
N GLY A 101 -5.16 -8.17 -24.15
CA GLY A 101 -4.99 -8.16 -22.69
C GLY A 101 -6.29 -8.16 -21.90
N SER A 102 -6.15 -7.85 -20.61
CA SER A 102 -7.24 -7.83 -19.66
C SER A 102 -8.32 -6.81 -20.06
N PRO A 103 -9.61 -7.11 -19.82
CA PRO A 103 -10.71 -6.21 -20.19
C PRO A 103 -10.61 -4.88 -19.46
N LEU A 104 -11.11 -3.83 -20.12
CA LEU A 104 -11.21 -2.48 -19.58
C LEU A 104 -12.63 -2.18 -19.12
N ILE A 105 -12.78 -1.29 -18.15
CA ILE A 105 -14.06 -0.72 -17.77
C ILE A 105 -14.53 0.16 -18.92
N ALA A 106 -15.70 -0.19 -19.49
CA ALA A 106 -16.22 0.44 -20.69
C ALA A 106 -16.80 1.85 -20.45
N SER A 107 -17.29 2.15 -19.24
CA SER A 107 -17.97 3.41 -18.94
C SER A 107 -17.87 3.79 -17.46
N GLY A 108 -18.12 5.07 -17.17
CA GLY A 108 -18.10 5.61 -15.80
C GLY A 108 -16.78 6.32 -15.46
N ALA A 109 -16.63 6.68 -14.18
CA ALA A 109 -15.49 7.47 -13.68
C ALA A 109 -14.14 6.77 -13.86
N PHE A 110 -14.12 5.44 -13.99
CA PHE A 110 -12.91 4.63 -14.17
C PHE A 110 -12.81 4.01 -15.56
N SER A 111 -13.53 4.56 -16.53
CA SER A 111 -13.46 4.11 -17.92
C SER A 111 -12.02 4.12 -18.43
N GLY A 112 -11.62 3.04 -19.14
CA GLY A 112 -10.24 2.85 -19.61
C GLY A 112 -9.28 2.22 -18.60
N SER A 113 -9.69 2.03 -17.35
CA SER A 113 -8.93 1.24 -16.37
C SER A 113 -9.21 -0.25 -16.53
N ILE A 114 -8.28 -1.11 -16.09
CA ILE A 114 -8.47 -2.56 -16.11
C ILE A 114 -9.61 -2.97 -15.19
N ASP A 115 -10.53 -3.78 -15.72
CA ASP A 115 -11.68 -4.30 -15.00
C ASP A 115 -11.35 -5.58 -14.23
N PHE A 116 -11.22 -5.45 -12.92
CA PHE A 116 -10.98 -6.60 -12.03
C PHE A 116 -12.25 -7.41 -11.70
N SER A 117 -13.43 -6.97 -12.14
CA SER A 117 -14.67 -7.74 -12.00
C SER A 117 -14.85 -8.79 -13.09
N GLN A 118 -14.15 -8.62 -14.20
CA GLN A 118 -14.12 -9.57 -15.30
C GLN A 118 -13.08 -10.69 -15.06
N ALA A 119 -13.26 -11.80 -15.76
CA ALA A 119 -12.29 -12.89 -15.73
C ALA A 119 -10.91 -12.40 -16.20
N ALA A 120 -9.86 -12.85 -15.50
CA ALA A 120 -8.49 -12.57 -15.87
C ALA A 120 -8.14 -13.21 -17.22
N GLN A 121 -7.51 -12.45 -18.12
CA GLN A 121 -7.10 -12.93 -19.41
C GLN A 121 -5.80 -13.76 -19.28
N PRO A 122 -5.74 -15.00 -19.79
CA PRO A 122 -4.51 -15.81 -19.77
C PRO A 122 -3.34 -15.06 -20.43
N ASN A 123 -2.16 -15.19 -19.84
CA ASN A 123 -0.91 -14.54 -20.25
C ASN A 123 -0.90 -13.00 -20.16
N TYR A 124 -2.00 -12.37 -19.71
CA TYR A 124 -2.12 -10.94 -19.44
C TYR A 124 -2.53 -10.68 -17.99
N SER A 125 -2.30 -11.66 -17.12
CA SER A 125 -2.55 -11.58 -15.69
C SER A 125 -1.66 -12.55 -14.93
N MET A 126 -1.37 -12.21 -13.67
CA MET A 126 -0.67 -13.07 -12.73
C MET A 126 -1.14 -12.81 -11.30
N ASN A 127 -1.24 -13.86 -10.50
CA ASN A 127 -1.44 -13.78 -9.06
C ASN A 127 -0.09 -13.86 -8.37
N TYR A 128 0.58 -12.72 -8.23
CA TYR A 128 1.95 -12.64 -7.76
C TYR A 128 2.04 -12.70 -6.23
N ALA A 129 2.77 -13.69 -5.70
CA ALA A 129 3.07 -13.79 -4.27
C ALA A 129 4.40 -13.11 -3.94
N MET A 130 4.38 -12.23 -2.93
CA MET A 130 5.57 -11.51 -2.46
C MET A 130 6.43 -12.38 -1.53
N CYS A 131 7.76 -12.20 -1.60
CA CYS A 131 8.73 -12.95 -0.80
C CYS A 131 8.76 -12.63 0.71
N ALA A 132 8.13 -11.55 1.14
CA ALA A 132 8.12 -11.16 2.54
C ALA A 132 7.12 -12.00 3.33
N THR A 133 7.47 -12.37 4.57
CA THR A 133 6.63 -13.15 5.49
C THR A 133 5.24 -12.52 5.76
N SER A 134 5.11 -11.21 5.50
CA SER A 134 3.87 -10.44 5.55
C SER A 134 3.46 -9.89 4.17
N GLY A 135 4.09 -10.42 3.13
CA GLY A 135 4.01 -9.89 1.79
C GLY A 135 2.70 -10.30 1.16
N GLY A 136 1.63 -10.05 1.10
CA GLY A 136 0.36 -10.48 0.47
C GLY A 136 0.52 -10.98 -0.95
N SER A 137 -0.59 -11.38 -1.52
CA SER A 137 -0.69 -11.71 -2.94
C SER A 137 -1.35 -10.57 -3.68
N TYR A 138 -0.96 -10.39 -4.93
CA TYR A 138 -1.43 -9.32 -5.80
C TYR A 138 -1.95 -9.90 -7.12
N ASP A 139 -3.15 -9.46 -7.52
CA ASP A 139 -3.67 -9.66 -8.88
C ASP A 139 -3.09 -8.55 -9.74
N VAL A 140 -2.17 -8.92 -10.62
CA VAL A 140 -1.53 -8.03 -11.60
C VAL A 140 -2.12 -8.32 -12.96
N ARG A 141 -2.63 -7.29 -13.60
CA ARG A 141 -3.24 -7.42 -14.93
C ARG A 141 -2.69 -6.33 -15.84
N TRP A 142 -2.56 -6.65 -17.14
CA TRP A 142 -2.13 -5.67 -18.11
C TRP A 142 -2.88 -5.81 -19.42
N ARG A 143 -2.74 -4.77 -20.21
CA ARG A 143 -3.29 -4.66 -21.53
C ARG A 143 -2.33 -3.86 -22.41
N VAL A 144 -2.22 -4.25 -23.67
CA VAL A 144 -1.47 -3.57 -24.71
C VAL A 144 -2.46 -3.18 -25.81
N ASP A 145 -2.67 -1.90 -26.00
CA ASP A 145 -3.55 -1.35 -27.04
C ASP A 145 -2.71 -0.68 -28.14
N PRO A 146 -3.20 -0.64 -29.39
CA PRO A 146 -2.59 0.20 -30.40
C PRO A 146 -2.55 1.66 -29.94
N GLY A 147 -1.42 2.32 -30.12
CA GLY A 147 -1.29 3.74 -29.82
C GLY A 147 -1.85 4.63 -30.91
N PRO A 148 -1.68 5.96 -30.76
CA PRO A 148 -2.22 6.95 -31.70
C PRO A 148 -1.53 6.93 -33.08
N THR A 149 -0.35 6.34 -33.17
CA THR A 149 0.37 6.14 -34.45
C THR A 149 0.63 4.65 -34.68
N PRO A 150 0.80 4.20 -35.96
CA PRO A 150 1.02 2.78 -36.27
C PRO A 150 2.20 2.11 -35.58
N SER A 151 3.21 2.90 -35.19
CA SER A 151 4.42 2.44 -34.49
C SER A 151 4.37 2.69 -32.97
N THR A 152 3.20 2.93 -32.41
CA THR A 152 3.08 3.16 -30.96
C THR A 152 2.08 2.19 -30.33
N GLN A 153 2.32 1.87 -29.06
CA GLN A 153 1.44 1.03 -28.25
C GLN A 153 1.23 1.67 -26.87
N LEU A 154 -0.01 1.67 -26.41
CA LEU A 154 -0.36 2.06 -25.05
C LEU A 154 -0.38 0.83 -24.16
N ILE A 155 0.48 0.78 -23.17
CA ILE A 155 0.57 -0.29 -22.20
C ILE A 155 -0.07 0.19 -20.91
N THR A 156 -1.08 -0.53 -20.43
CA THR A 156 -1.76 -0.29 -19.14
C THR A 156 -1.47 -1.46 -18.22
N VAL A 157 -0.87 -1.22 -17.07
CA VAL A 157 -0.63 -2.22 -16.03
C VAL A 157 -1.38 -1.79 -14.77
N SER A 158 -2.17 -2.72 -14.21
CA SER A 158 -2.90 -2.50 -12.96
C SER A 158 -2.61 -3.59 -11.95
N VAL A 159 -2.45 -3.20 -10.70
CA VAL A 159 -2.14 -4.09 -9.57
C VAL A 159 -3.17 -3.89 -8.46
N LYS A 160 -3.77 -4.99 -8.03
CA LYS A 160 -4.75 -5.02 -6.92
C LYS A 160 -4.30 -6.03 -5.86
N SER A 161 -4.32 -5.65 -4.59
CA SER A 161 -4.04 -6.60 -3.49
C SER A 161 -5.18 -7.62 -3.35
N ILE A 162 -4.82 -8.91 -3.17
CA ILE A 162 -5.74 -10.02 -2.91
C ILE A 162 -5.76 -10.39 -1.42
N SER A 163 -5.19 -9.58 -0.55
CA SER A 163 -5.05 -9.92 0.88
C SER A 163 -6.36 -10.44 1.48
N ALA A 164 -6.30 -11.63 2.06
CA ALA A 164 -7.44 -12.33 2.65
C ALA A 164 -8.06 -11.62 3.88
N ASN A 165 -7.39 -10.66 4.44
CA ASN A 165 -7.90 -9.84 5.54
C ASN A 165 -8.67 -8.62 5.01
N GLY A 166 -9.49 -8.90 4.03
CA GLY A 166 -10.30 -8.06 3.23
C GLY A 166 -10.94 -7.00 3.94
N ALA A 167 -10.73 -5.99 4.07
CA ALA A 167 -11.69 -5.02 4.54
C ALA A 167 -11.29 -3.55 4.32
N LEU A 168 -10.43 -3.19 3.58
CA LEU A 168 -10.37 -1.80 3.18
C LEU A 168 -10.11 -1.78 1.68
N LEU A 169 -11.12 -1.35 0.94
CA LEU A 169 -11.12 -1.08 -0.48
C LEU A 169 -9.72 -0.66 -0.98
N THR A 170 -8.93 -1.65 -1.37
CA THR A 170 -7.68 -1.38 -2.05
C THR A 170 -8.04 -1.07 -3.49
N LEU A 171 -8.11 0.21 -3.78
CA LEU A 171 -8.21 0.65 -5.17
C LEU A 171 -6.99 0.09 -5.92
N PRO A 172 -7.17 -0.42 -7.14
CA PRO A 172 -6.06 -0.85 -7.95
C PRO A 172 -5.13 0.33 -8.26
N TYR A 173 -3.84 0.08 -8.20
CA TYR A 173 -2.84 1.01 -8.72
C TYR A 173 -2.68 0.77 -10.21
N THR A 174 -2.77 1.81 -11.03
CA THR A 174 -2.65 1.70 -12.48
C THR A 174 -1.55 2.62 -12.99
N VAL A 175 -0.70 2.09 -13.85
CA VAL A 175 0.31 2.84 -14.59
C VAL A 175 0.07 2.66 -16.08
N ASN A 176 0.21 3.74 -16.83
CA ASN A 176 0.10 3.78 -18.27
C ASN A 176 1.41 4.24 -18.89
N HIS A 177 1.83 3.61 -19.96
CA HIS A 177 3.02 3.98 -20.70
C HIS A 177 2.77 3.90 -22.21
N LEU A 178 3.21 4.93 -22.93
CA LEU A 178 3.19 4.91 -24.40
C LEU A 178 4.56 4.46 -24.89
N ARG A 179 4.61 3.28 -25.51
CA ARG A 179 5.79 2.74 -26.16
C ARG A 179 5.76 3.11 -27.64
N GLY A 180 6.89 3.52 -28.22
CA GLY A 180 7.01 3.79 -29.63
C GLY A 180 8.48 3.84 -30.03
N ASP A 181 8.79 3.53 -31.31
CA ASP A 181 10.08 3.80 -31.90
C ASP A 181 10.16 5.29 -32.26
N PHE A 182 11.19 5.96 -31.74
CA PHE A 182 11.51 7.35 -32.02
C PHE A 182 12.67 7.42 -33.02
#